data_02819a96fa9f4d1906de3ac1b73f8c6a
#
_entry.id   02819a96fa9f4d1906de3ac1b73f8c6a
#
_cell.length_a   1.000
_cell.length_b   1.000
_cell.length_c   1.000
_cell.angle_alpha   90.00
_cell.angle_beta   90.00
_cell.angle_gamma   90.00
#
_symmetry.space_group_name_H-M   'P 1'
#
loop_
_entity.id
_entity.type
_entity.pdbx_description
1 polymer ?
#
loop_
_entity_poly.entity_id
_entity_poly.type
_entity_poly.pdbx_seq_one_letter_code
_entity_poly.pdbx_strand_id
1 'polypeptide(L)'
;ERFEQLKIERWKIAQTLKAACAQRLIKVLCPDCKIQADGVAETDRRLFNLGDEWAERPLFVARSEGCSECRQTGYSGRTAILEIIPITPRVSDLLSKGEISPYDLEMMVLNDGTLPNLRRSGLRLLAEGQTDLKAVSKTIDMTYSDE
;
A
#
# COMPACT_ATOMS: atom_id res chain seq x y z
N GLU A 1 18.54 6.04 -11.33
CA GLU A 1 19.69 6.66 -10.64
C GLU A 1 20.63 5.63 -10.01
N ARG A 2 20.18 4.72 -9.11
CA ARG A 2 21.09 3.77 -8.43
C ARG A 2 21.79 2.79 -9.38
N PHE A 3 21.09 2.29 -10.38
CA PHE A 3 21.69 1.42 -11.41
C PHE A 3 22.71 2.17 -12.27
N GLU A 4 22.46 3.45 -12.57
CA GLU A 4 23.40 4.32 -13.30
C GLU A 4 24.65 4.58 -12.47
N GLN A 5 24.52 4.79 -11.16
CA GLN A 5 25.66 4.89 -10.24
C GLN A 5 26.52 3.61 -10.24
N LEU A 6 25.89 2.45 -10.46
CA LEU A 6 26.56 1.17 -10.66
C LEU A 6 27.09 0.98 -12.09
N LYS A 7 27.07 2.01 -12.94
CA LYS A 7 27.50 2.01 -14.34
C LYS A 7 26.76 0.99 -15.21
N ILE A 8 25.49 0.70 -14.88
CA ILE A 8 24.62 -0.15 -15.69
C ILE A 8 23.92 0.74 -16.70
N GLU A 9 24.09 0.44 -17.98
CA GLU A 9 23.48 1.21 -19.08
C GLU A 9 21.96 1.04 -19.07
N ARG A 10 21.23 2.15 -19.33
CA ARG A 10 19.75 2.19 -19.28
C ARG A 10 19.09 1.13 -20.17
N TRP A 11 19.61 0.92 -21.37
CA TRP A 11 19.06 -0.08 -22.27
C TRP A 11 19.15 -1.51 -21.73
N LYS A 12 20.21 -1.84 -20.97
CA LYS A 12 20.32 -3.14 -20.31
C LYS A 12 19.24 -3.29 -19.23
N ILE A 13 19.01 -2.24 -18.43
CA ILE A 13 17.95 -2.23 -17.42
C ILE A 13 16.59 -2.44 -18.10
N ALA A 14 16.30 -1.64 -19.14
CA ALA A 14 15.05 -1.69 -19.88
C ALA A 14 14.74 -3.07 -20.50
N GLN A 15 15.76 -3.77 -21.01
CA GLN A 15 15.59 -5.09 -21.62
C GLN A 15 15.44 -6.21 -20.62
N THR A 16 16.10 -6.09 -19.46
CA THR A 16 16.18 -7.18 -18.48
C THR A 16 15.16 -7.09 -17.36
N LEU A 17 14.80 -5.87 -16.93
CA LEU A 17 13.83 -5.66 -15.88
C LEU A 17 12.43 -6.02 -16.38
N LYS A 18 11.73 -6.88 -15.63
CA LYS A 18 10.35 -7.31 -15.96
C LYS A 18 9.30 -6.64 -15.08
N ALA A 19 9.64 -6.41 -13.84
CA ALA A 19 8.81 -5.69 -12.90
C ALA A 19 9.66 -5.08 -11.79
N ALA A 20 9.18 -4.03 -11.17
CA ALA A 20 9.64 -3.52 -9.89
C ALA A 20 8.57 -3.80 -8.83
N CYS A 21 8.98 -4.31 -7.67
CA CYS A 21 8.06 -4.62 -6.58
C CYS A 21 8.50 -3.89 -5.32
N ALA A 22 7.56 -3.20 -4.68
CA ALA A 22 7.72 -2.69 -3.33
C ALA A 22 6.90 -3.53 -2.35
N GLN A 23 7.45 -3.78 -1.16
CA GLN A 23 6.80 -4.54 -0.11
C GLN A 23 6.91 -3.80 1.21
N ARG A 24 5.82 -3.83 1.99
CA ARG A 24 5.79 -3.38 3.39
C ARG A 24 5.13 -4.45 4.25
N LEU A 25 5.53 -4.53 5.51
CA LEU A 25 4.88 -5.39 6.49
C LEU A 25 3.90 -4.55 7.33
N ILE A 26 2.65 -4.93 7.33
CA ILE A 26 1.59 -4.32 8.11
C ILE A 26 1.15 -5.25 9.24
N LYS A 27 0.80 -4.69 10.40
CA LYS A 27 0.31 -5.45 11.54
C LYS A 27 -1.07 -6.04 11.25
N VAL A 28 -1.27 -7.29 11.65
CA VAL A 28 -2.56 -7.99 11.58
C VAL A 28 -3.23 -7.93 12.95
N LEU A 29 -4.52 -7.60 12.97
CA LEU A 29 -5.33 -7.60 14.18
C LEU A 29 -5.39 -8.99 14.81
N CYS A 30 -5.38 -9.05 16.11
CA CYS A 30 -5.61 -10.29 16.82
C CYS A 30 -7.05 -10.76 16.59
N PRO A 31 -7.28 -11.97 16.06
CA PRO A 31 -8.63 -12.45 15.78
C PRO A 31 -9.46 -12.62 17.06
N ASP A 32 -8.81 -12.91 18.18
CA ASP A 32 -9.48 -13.23 19.45
C ASP A 32 -9.95 -12.00 20.23
N CYS A 33 -9.38 -10.82 19.96
CA CYS A 33 -9.70 -9.63 20.74
C CYS A 33 -9.94 -8.35 19.92
N LYS A 34 -9.89 -8.41 18.60
CA LYS A 34 -10.25 -7.23 17.78
C LYS A 34 -11.69 -6.79 18.06
N ILE A 35 -11.91 -5.49 18.03
CA ILE A 35 -13.21 -4.87 18.35
C ILE A 35 -13.80 -4.30 17.06
N GLN A 36 -15.07 -4.51 16.83
CA GLN A 36 -15.78 -3.86 15.74
C GLN A 36 -15.90 -2.36 16.03
N ALA A 37 -15.70 -1.55 15.02
CA ALA A 37 -15.88 -0.10 15.03
C ALA A 37 -16.80 0.33 13.90
N ASP A 38 -17.54 1.42 14.14
CA ASP A 38 -18.53 1.95 13.19
C ASP A 38 -17.83 2.92 12.23
N GLY A 39 -17.32 2.39 11.12
CA GLY A 39 -16.76 3.18 10.04
C GLY A 39 -15.48 3.96 10.37
N VAL A 40 -15.08 4.82 9.45
CA VAL A 40 -13.96 5.75 9.60
C VAL A 40 -14.50 7.14 9.92
N ALA A 41 -13.98 7.76 10.98
CA ALA A 41 -14.35 9.13 11.35
C ALA A 41 -14.15 10.13 10.19
N GLU A 42 -14.98 11.15 10.08
CA GLU A 42 -14.89 12.14 9.00
C GLU A 42 -13.52 12.81 8.92
N THR A 43 -12.92 13.11 10.06
CA THR A 43 -11.56 13.68 10.13
C THR A 43 -10.52 12.81 9.47
N ASP A 44 -10.58 11.48 9.72
CA ASP A 44 -9.65 10.53 9.14
C ASP A 44 -9.97 10.28 7.65
N ARG A 45 -11.26 10.27 7.28
CA ARG A 45 -11.66 10.16 5.88
C ARG A 45 -11.11 11.31 5.04
N ARG A 46 -11.23 12.55 5.55
CA ARG A 46 -10.65 13.73 4.90
C ARG A 46 -9.12 13.68 4.86
N LEU A 47 -8.47 13.32 5.98
CA LEU A 47 -7.01 13.26 6.07
C LEU A 47 -6.40 12.24 5.12
N PHE A 48 -7.08 11.11 4.93
CA PHE A 48 -6.59 10.00 4.13
C PHE A 48 -7.27 9.88 2.76
N ASN A 49 -8.04 10.91 2.37
CA ASN A 49 -8.80 10.94 1.11
C ASN A 49 -9.57 9.62 0.87
N LEU A 50 -10.41 9.24 1.83
CA LEU A 50 -11.30 8.08 1.76
C LEU A 50 -12.71 8.54 1.39
N GLY A 51 -13.36 7.80 0.50
CA GLY A 51 -14.73 8.09 0.09
C GLY A 51 -15.77 7.88 1.20
N ASP A 52 -16.99 8.31 0.95
CA ASP A 52 -18.10 8.23 1.92
C ASP A 52 -18.52 6.81 2.25
N GLU A 53 -18.19 5.85 1.38
CA GLU A 53 -18.42 4.43 1.63
C GLU A 53 -17.70 3.89 2.88
N TRP A 54 -16.70 4.61 3.37
CA TRP A 54 -15.97 4.27 4.60
C TRP A 54 -16.64 4.79 5.87
N ALA A 55 -17.66 5.65 5.76
CA ALA A 55 -18.35 6.24 6.91
C ALA A 55 -19.12 5.21 7.74
N GLU A 56 -19.79 4.28 7.05
CA GLU A 56 -20.66 3.27 7.67
C GLU A 56 -20.12 1.84 7.50
N ARG A 57 -18.96 1.70 6.89
CA ARG A 57 -18.38 0.38 6.64
C ARG A 57 -17.94 -0.26 7.96
N PRO A 58 -18.40 -1.46 8.29
CA PRO A 58 -17.93 -2.17 9.47
C PRO A 58 -16.42 -2.40 9.40
N LEU A 59 -15.70 -1.91 10.39
CA LEU A 59 -14.25 -2.06 10.51
C LEU A 59 -13.90 -2.75 11.81
N PHE A 60 -12.65 -3.11 11.94
CA PHE A 60 -12.11 -3.65 13.18
C PHE A 60 -10.92 -2.83 13.62
N VAL A 61 -10.76 -2.71 14.95
CA VAL A 61 -9.63 -2.02 15.58
C VAL A 61 -8.96 -2.92 16.60
N ALA A 62 -7.70 -2.65 16.88
CA ALA A 62 -6.99 -3.34 17.93
C ALA A 62 -7.58 -2.97 19.30
N ARG A 63 -7.88 -3.96 20.13
CA ARG A 63 -8.20 -3.73 21.54
C ARG A 63 -6.98 -3.18 22.24
N SER A 64 -7.14 -2.10 22.98
CA SER A 64 -6.01 -1.38 23.62
C SER A 64 -5.25 -2.25 24.62
N GLU A 65 -5.97 -3.04 25.43
CA GLU A 65 -5.39 -3.94 26.43
C GLU A 65 -4.96 -5.28 25.81
N GLY A 66 -5.35 -5.55 24.55
CA GLY A 66 -5.10 -6.84 23.89
C GLY A 66 -5.72 -8.02 24.64
N CYS A 67 -5.09 -9.19 24.53
CA CYS A 67 -5.40 -10.41 25.26
C CYS A 67 -4.14 -11.27 25.44
N SER A 68 -4.25 -12.40 26.16
CA SER A 68 -3.15 -13.34 26.36
C SER A 68 -2.53 -13.83 25.06
N GLU A 69 -3.38 -14.15 24.04
CA GLU A 69 -2.94 -14.69 22.75
C GLU A 69 -2.06 -13.71 21.97
N CYS A 70 -2.38 -12.43 22.00
CA CYS A 70 -1.57 -11.39 21.36
C CYS A 70 -0.54 -10.73 22.29
N ARG A 71 -0.35 -11.23 23.50
CA ARG A 71 0.54 -10.67 24.53
C ARG A 71 0.23 -9.20 24.81
N GLN A 72 -1.04 -8.89 25.02
CA GLN A 72 -1.60 -7.57 25.30
C GLN A 72 -1.30 -6.49 24.24
N THR A 73 -1.02 -6.89 23.01
CA THR A 73 -0.70 -5.91 21.94
C THR A 73 -1.89 -5.54 21.05
N GLY A 74 -2.96 -6.34 21.04
CA GLY A 74 -4.08 -6.21 20.12
C GLY A 74 -3.76 -6.69 18.67
N TYR A 75 -2.51 -7.10 18.39
CA TYR A 75 -2.06 -7.56 17.07
C TYR A 75 -1.41 -8.93 17.15
N SER A 76 -1.64 -9.75 16.13
CA SER A 76 -1.12 -11.11 15.99
C SER A 76 -0.34 -11.26 14.68
N GLY A 77 0.96 -10.87 14.72
CA GLY A 77 1.84 -10.99 13.57
C GLY A 77 1.77 -9.83 12.58
N ARG A 78 2.25 -10.10 11.37
CA ARG A 78 2.29 -9.16 10.25
C ARG A 78 2.00 -9.89 8.94
N THR A 79 1.44 -9.17 7.98
CA THR A 79 1.29 -9.64 6.60
C THR A 79 1.94 -8.65 5.64
N ALA A 80 2.22 -9.09 4.41
CA ALA A 80 2.79 -8.24 3.39
C ALA A 80 1.70 -7.49 2.61
N ILE A 81 1.93 -6.22 2.35
CA ILE A 81 1.28 -5.46 1.30
C ILE A 81 2.27 -5.20 0.19
N LEU A 82 1.78 -5.22 -1.04
CA LEU A 82 2.62 -5.20 -2.24
C LEU A 82 2.18 -4.08 -3.17
N GLU A 83 3.18 -3.53 -3.85
CA GLU A 83 3.04 -2.69 -5.02
C GLU A 83 3.85 -3.31 -6.14
N ILE A 84 3.29 -3.36 -7.34
CA ILE A 84 3.93 -3.98 -8.50
C ILE A 84 3.84 -3.03 -9.69
N ILE A 85 5.00 -2.68 -10.22
CA ILE A 85 5.15 -1.89 -11.44
C ILE A 85 5.65 -2.81 -12.54
N PRO A 86 4.80 -3.28 -13.46
CA PRO A 86 5.24 -4.08 -14.60
C PRO A 86 6.00 -3.22 -15.59
N ILE A 87 7.12 -3.72 -16.10
CA ILE A 87 7.87 -3.06 -17.16
C ILE A 87 7.29 -3.52 -18.51
N THR A 88 6.22 -2.84 -18.92
CA THR A 88 5.60 -3.06 -20.23
C THR A 88 6.55 -2.63 -21.36
N PRO A 89 6.32 -3.05 -22.63
CA PRO A 89 7.14 -2.58 -23.75
C PRO A 89 7.20 -1.06 -23.86
N ARG A 90 6.10 -0.36 -23.56
CA ARG A 90 6.05 1.11 -23.51
C ARG A 90 6.95 1.68 -22.42
N VAL A 91 6.88 1.14 -21.20
CA VAL A 91 7.72 1.57 -20.08
C VAL A 91 9.19 1.26 -20.38
N SER A 92 9.48 0.10 -20.96
CA SER A 92 10.83 -0.29 -21.38
C SER A 92 11.43 0.69 -22.40
N ASP A 93 10.66 1.10 -23.40
CA ASP A 93 11.10 2.09 -24.40
C ASP A 93 11.41 3.44 -23.76
N LEU A 94 10.51 3.97 -22.94
CA LEU A 94 10.70 5.23 -22.22
C LEU A 94 11.91 5.19 -21.25
N LEU A 95 12.09 4.07 -20.55
CA LEU A 95 13.26 3.88 -19.67
C LEU A 95 14.57 3.87 -20.47
N SER A 96 14.60 3.20 -21.61
CA SER A 96 15.80 3.10 -22.46
C SER A 96 16.24 4.46 -23.00
N LYS A 97 15.28 5.33 -23.34
CA LYS A 97 15.50 6.70 -23.80
C LYS A 97 15.79 7.68 -22.68
N GLY A 98 15.45 7.34 -21.45
CA GLY A 98 15.52 8.26 -20.31
C GLY A 98 14.46 9.36 -20.36
N GLU A 99 13.35 9.11 -21.04
CA GLU A 99 12.25 10.05 -21.27
C GLU A 99 11.12 9.94 -20.22
N ILE A 100 11.26 9.02 -19.25
CA ILE A 100 10.27 8.86 -18.19
C ILE A 100 10.84 9.35 -16.85
N SER A 101 10.14 10.26 -16.21
CA SER A 101 10.45 10.65 -14.83
C SER A 101 9.92 9.60 -13.83
N PRO A 102 10.47 9.54 -12.58
CA PRO A 102 9.89 8.72 -11.53
C PRO A 102 8.41 9.03 -11.27
N TYR A 103 8.03 10.31 -11.32
CA TYR A 103 6.65 10.75 -11.15
C TYR A 103 5.72 10.21 -12.27
N ASP A 104 6.15 10.33 -13.54
CA ASP A 104 5.33 9.84 -14.66
C ASP A 104 5.13 8.31 -14.58
N LEU A 105 6.17 7.59 -14.14
CA LEU A 105 6.09 6.15 -13.95
C LEU A 105 5.09 5.80 -12.83
N GLU A 106 5.14 6.52 -11.72
CA GLU A 106 4.22 6.37 -10.60
C GLU A 106 2.78 6.66 -11.04
N MET A 107 2.54 7.77 -11.73
CA MET A 107 1.22 8.12 -12.26
C MET A 107 0.67 7.10 -13.27
N MET A 108 1.52 6.52 -14.10
CA MET A 108 1.10 5.44 -15.01
C MET A 108 0.59 4.19 -14.25
N VAL A 109 1.21 3.88 -13.11
CA VAL A 109 0.81 2.75 -12.24
C VAL A 109 -0.42 3.07 -11.44
N LEU A 110 -0.50 4.28 -10.88
CA LEU A 110 -1.66 4.72 -10.09
C LEU A 110 -2.93 4.78 -10.93
N ASN A 111 -2.82 5.28 -12.18
CA ASN A 111 -3.94 5.38 -13.11
C ASN A 111 -4.39 4.02 -13.68
N ASP A 112 -3.56 2.99 -13.61
CA ASP A 112 -3.98 1.62 -13.91
C ASP A 112 -4.68 1.01 -12.70
N GLY A 113 -6.00 1.24 -12.57
CA GLY A 113 -6.81 0.77 -11.46
C GLY A 113 -6.75 -0.74 -11.19
N THR A 114 -6.09 -1.52 -12.04
CA THR A 114 -5.95 -2.99 -11.92
C THR A 114 -4.67 -3.41 -11.20
N LEU A 115 -3.65 -2.55 -11.17
CA LEU A 115 -2.37 -2.89 -10.55
C LEU A 115 -2.42 -2.74 -9.02
N PRO A 116 -1.83 -3.67 -8.29
CA PRO A 116 -1.71 -3.54 -6.85
C PRO A 116 -0.74 -2.40 -6.51
N ASN A 117 -1.19 -1.44 -5.72
CA ASN A 117 -0.33 -0.47 -5.05
C ASN A 117 -0.41 -0.64 -3.53
N LEU A 118 0.51 -0.03 -2.80
CA LEU A 118 0.56 -0.18 -1.35
C LEU A 118 -0.73 0.31 -0.67
N ARG A 119 -1.29 1.44 -1.14
CA ARG A 119 -2.52 2.02 -0.61
C ARG A 119 -3.71 1.07 -0.80
N ARG A 120 -3.98 0.62 -2.03
CA ARG A 120 -5.07 -0.32 -2.33
C ARG A 120 -4.91 -1.63 -1.55
N SER A 121 -3.67 -2.14 -1.48
CA SER A 121 -3.36 -3.34 -0.70
C SER A 121 -3.67 -3.16 0.79
N GLY A 122 -3.30 -2.02 1.38
CA GLY A 122 -3.60 -1.69 2.77
C GLY A 122 -5.09 -1.51 3.03
N LEU A 123 -5.80 -0.77 2.17
CA LEU A 123 -7.24 -0.53 2.27
C LEU A 123 -8.05 -1.83 2.08
N ARG A 124 -7.60 -2.73 1.22
CA ARG A 124 -8.22 -4.06 1.11
C ARG A 124 -8.15 -4.84 2.41
N LEU A 125 -6.99 -4.90 3.06
CA LEU A 125 -6.84 -5.58 4.36
C LEU A 125 -7.66 -4.91 5.47
N LEU A 126 -7.79 -3.56 5.43
CA LEU A 126 -8.66 -2.81 6.32
C LEU A 126 -10.12 -3.21 6.12
N ALA A 127 -10.58 -3.24 4.87
CA ALA A 127 -11.94 -3.65 4.50
C ALA A 127 -12.27 -5.10 4.87
N GLU A 128 -11.29 -5.99 4.82
CA GLU A 128 -11.38 -7.40 5.21
C GLU A 128 -11.31 -7.60 6.73
N GLY A 129 -11.10 -6.53 7.51
CA GLY A 129 -10.96 -6.58 8.97
C GLY A 129 -9.71 -7.33 9.45
N GLN A 130 -8.67 -7.38 8.61
CA GLN A 130 -7.38 -7.99 8.95
C GLN A 130 -6.42 -7.01 9.63
N THR A 131 -6.60 -5.73 9.41
CA THR A 131 -5.79 -4.65 9.99
C THR A 131 -6.68 -3.47 10.39
N ASP A 132 -6.12 -2.45 11.03
CA ASP A 132 -6.82 -1.21 11.34
C ASP A 132 -6.21 0.00 10.61
N LEU A 133 -6.93 1.11 10.58
CA LEU A 133 -6.50 2.33 9.91
C LEU A 133 -5.19 2.87 10.51
N LYS A 134 -4.99 2.72 11.82
CA LYS A 134 -3.76 3.12 12.52
C LYS A 134 -2.54 2.34 12.02
N ALA A 135 -2.68 1.06 11.75
CA ALA A 135 -1.59 0.25 11.20
C ALA A 135 -1.32 0.60 9.74
N VAL A 136 -2.39 0.85 8.94
CA VAL A 136 -2.29 1.28 7.55
C VAL A 136 -1.53 2.61 7.46
N SER A 137 -2.00 3.65 8.15
CA SER A 137 -1.42 5.00 8.10
C SER A 137 0.02 5.09 8.62
N LYS A 138 0.43 4.18 9.50
CA LYS A 138 1.83 4.08 9.97
C LYS A 138 2.75 3.35 9.00
N THR A 139 2.20 2.57 8.09
CA THR A 139 2.98 1.71 7.20
C THR A 139 3.16 2.33 5.82
N ILE A 140 2.16 3.07 5.36
CA ILE A 140 2.14 3.71 4.05
C ILE A 140 1.72 5.17 4.18
N ASP A 141 2.19 5.99 3.26
CA ASP A 141 1.69 7.35 3.12
C ASP A 141 0.28 7.30 2.53
N MET A 142 -0.69 7.74 3.32
CA MET A 142 -2.11 7.76 2.95
C MET A 142 -2.55 9.10 2.36
N THR A 143 -1.66 10.09 2.33
CA THR A 143 -1.99 11.45 1.84
C THR A 143 -1.99 11.54 0.31
N TYR A 144 -1.41 10.57 -0.37
CA TYR A 144 -1.49 10.45 -1.83
C TYR A 144 -2.90 10.02 -2.24
N SER A 145 -3.54 10.83 -3.08
CA SER A 145 -4.81 10.52 -3.71
C SER A 145 -4.57 9.81 -5.05
N ASP A 146 -5.31 8.74 -5.29
CA ASP A 146 -5.49 8.16 -6.61
C ASP A 146 -6.53 9.04 -7.38
N GLU A 147 -6.19 10.31 -7.72
CA GLU A 147 -6.99 11.15 -8.61
C GLU A 147 -6.74 10.84 -10.07
#